data_f6a75b3e94f15fbba4d19985d37278e3
#
_entry.id   f6a75b3e94f15fbba4d19985d37278e3
#
_cell.length_a   1.000
_cell.length_b   1.000
_cell.length_c   1.000
_cell.angle_alpha   90.00
_cell.angle_beta   90.00
_cell.angle_gamma   90.00
#
_symmetry.space_group_name_H-M   'P 1'
#
loop_
_entity.id
_entity.type
_entity.pdbx_description
1 polymer ?
#
loop_
_entity_poly.entity_id
_entity_poly.type
_entity_poly.pdbx_seq_one_letter_code
_entity_poly.pdbx_strand_id
1 'polypeptide(L)'
;RSHSLGLLGLGVLLGTSSGFITGLAIGWSQRIGYWVHPVLRLLGPVPSTALLPLCLFIFPSSFGASVFLIALSTWFPVTVLTWSGVMGIDKAWYDVARTLGASQRFLILRVAIPAALPNVFVGLFMGLGASFSVLIVAEMVGVKSGIGFYLQWAQGWAAYPNMYAALLVMALLCSGLISGLFMLRDRLLSWQRGGMQW
;
A
#
# COMPACT_ATOMS: atom_id res chain seq x y z
N ARG A 1 -13.29 -7.24 -16.47
CA ARG A 1 -13.33 -6.06 -15.56
C ARG A 1 -13.21 -6.45 -14.08
N SER A 2 -13.81 -7.55 -13.66
CA SER A 2 -13.70 -8.05 -12.28
C SER A 2 -12.30 -8.57 -11.92
N HIS A 3 -11.53 -8.99 -12.89
CA HIS A 3 -10.22 -9.62 -12.69
C HIS A 3 -9.17 -8.58 -12.21
N SER A 4 -9.08 -7.42 -12.86
CA SER A 4 -8.15 -6.33 -12.48
C SER A 4 -8.41 -5.80 -11.08
N LEU A 5 -9.69 -5.58 -10.74
CA LEU A 5 -10.08 -5.13 -9.41
C LEU A 5 -9.81 -6.20 -8.33
N GLY A 6 -10.00 -7.48 -8.67
CA GLY A 6 -9.66 -8.59 -7.78
C GLY A 6 -8.16 -8.69 -7.49
N LEU A 7 -7.31 -8.58 -8.53
CA LEU A 7 -5.86 -8.54 -8.39
C LEU A 7 -5.40 -7.38 -7.52
N LEU A 8 -5.90 -6.18 -7.85
CA LEU A 8 -5.56 -4.97 -7.10
C LEU A 8 -6.01 -5.06 -5.64
N GLY A 9 -7.27 -5.45 -5.42
CA GLY A 9 -7.85 -5.56 -4.08
C GLY A 9 -7.10 -6.53 -3.18
N LEU A 10 -6.82 -7.75 -3.68
CA LEU A 10 -6.06 -8.76 -2.94
C LEU A 10 -4.62 -8.31 -2.67
N GLY A 11 -3.93 -7.80 -3.69
CA GLY A 11 -2.54 -7.35 -3.55
C GLY A 11 -2.41 -6.18 -2.57
N VAL A 12 -3.26 -5.17 -2.69
CA VAL A 12 -3.27 -4.01 -1.78
C VAL A 12 -3.63 -4.42 -0.35
N LEU A 13 -4.59 -5.30 -0.17
CA LEU A 13 -4.98 -5.78 1.16
C LEU A 13 -3.85 -6.56 1.84
N LEU A 14 -3.19 -7.46 1.12
CA LEU A 14 -2.05 -8.21 1.63
C LEU A 14 -0.85 -7.30 1.90
N GLY A 15 -0.54 -6.38 0.98
CA GLY A 15 0.55 -5.43 1.13
C GLY A 15 0.33 -4.47 2.30
N THR A 16 -0.90 -3.95 2.45
CA THR A 16 -1.26 -3.06 3.55
C THR A 16 -1.20 -3.77 4.89
N SER A 17 -1.78 -4.96 5.00
CA SER A 17 -1.80 -5.73 6.25
C SER A 17 -0.39 -6.09 6.70
N SER A 18 0.43 -6.64 5.80
CA SER A 18 1.81 -6.99 6.10
C SER A 18 2.67 -5.76 6.37
N GLY A 19 2.48 -4.68 5.61
CA GLY A 19 3.20 -3.41 5.79
C GLY A 19 2.87 -2.73 7.12
N PHE A 20 1.60 -2.73 7.50
CA PHE A 20 1.16 -2.21 8.79
C PHE A 20 1.79 -2.99 9.96
N ILE A 21 1.73 -4.32 9.93
CA ILE A 21 2.32 -5.17 10.97
C ILE A 21 3.84 -4.96 11.03
N THR A 22 4.52 -4.96 9.89
CA THR A 22 5.97 -4.77 9.82
C THR A 22 6.37 -3.38 10.33
N GLY A 23 5.69 -2.33 9.89
CA GLY A 23 5.96 -0.95 10.31
C GLY A 23 5.73 -0.72 11.79
N LEU A 24 4.66 -1.30 12.34
CA LEU A 24 4.37 -1.25 13.77
C LEU A 24 5.44 -2.01 14.58
N ALA A 25 5.84 -3.20 14.12
CA ALA A 25 6.86 -4.01 14.77
C ALA A 25 8.23 -3.31 14.80
N ILE A 26 8.63 -2.67 13.68
CA ILE A 26 9.87 -1.89 13.60
C ILE A 26 9.83 -0.67 14.51
N GLY A 27 8.71 0.04 14.53
CA GLY A 27 8.53 1.23 15.37
C GLY A 27 8.50 0.91 16.86
N TRP A 28 8.03 -0.27 17.22
CA TRP A 28 7.92 -0.68 18.62
C TRP A 28 9.17 -1.37 19.15
N SER A 29 9.89 -2.15 18.35
CA SER A 29 11.05 -2.94 18.76
C SER A 29 12.30 -2.62 17.95
N GLN A 30 13.32 -2.08 18.61
CA GLN A 30 14.62 -1.81 18.01
C GLN A 30 15.32 -3.08 17.47
N ARG A 31 15.07 -4.25 18.11
CA ARG A 31 15.64 -5.53 17.66
C ARG A 31 15.07 -5.92 16.30
N ILE A 32 13.76 -5.80 16.12
CA ILE A 32 13.10 -6.08 14.83
C ILE A 32 13.57 -5.08 13.79
N GLY A 33 13.67 -3.80 14.16
CA GLY A 33 14.21 -2.75 13.31
C GLY A 33 15.59 -3.07 12.77
N TYR A 34 16.50 -3.56 13.62
CA TYR A 34 17.86 -3.92 13.22
C TYR A 34 17.90 -4.94 12.06
N TRP A 35 17.03 -5.93 12.07
CA TRP A 35 16.96 -6.95 11.02
C TRP A 35 16.17 -6.51 9.78
N VAL A 36 15.15 -5.70 9.95
CA VAL A 36 14.25 -5.32 8.85
C VAL A 36 14.76 -4.10 8.08
N HIS A 37 15.45 -3.15 8.73
CA HIS A 37 16.02 -1.98 8.05
C HIS A 37 16.93 -2.29 6.87
N PRO A 38 17.85 -3.28 6.92
CA PRO A 38 18.64 -3.65 5.76
C PRO A 38 17.78 -4.14 4.59
N VAL A 39 16.72 -4.90 4.89
CA VAL A 39 15.78 -5.39 3.87
C VAL A 39 15.04 -4.23 3.21
N LEU A 40 14.57 -3.27 4.00
CA LEU A 40 13.91 -2.07 3.47
C LEU A 40 14.84 -1.22 2.60
N ARG A 41 16.12 -1.08 3.00
CA ARG A 41 17.12 -0.35 2.21
C ARG A 41 17.46 -1.06 0.90
N LEU A 42 17.44 -2.38 0.89
CA LEU A 42 17.72 -3.18 -0.32
C LEU A 42 16.53 -3.16 -1.27
N LEU A 43 15.31 -3.38 -0.77
CA LEU A 43 14.11 -3.51 -1.59
C LEU A 43 13.50 -2.16 -1.99
N GLY A 44 13.72 -1.11 -1.19
CA GLY A 44 13.14 0.21 -1.43
C GLY A 44 13.47 0.82 -2.79
N PRO A 45 14.75 0.84 -3.22
CA PRO A 45 15.14 1.39 -4.51
C PRO A 45 14.73 0.53 -5.70
N VAL A 46 14.38 -0.76 -5.48
CA VAL A 46 14.06 -1.69 -6.57
C VAL A 46 12.63 -1.47 -7.04
N PRO A 47 12.41 -1.05 -8.31
CA PRO A 47 11.07 -0.97 -8.86
C PRO A 47 10.40 -2.35 -8.87
N SER A 48 9.24 -2.47 -8.23
CA SER A 48 8.50 -3.75 -8.19
C SER A 48 8.21 -4.29 -9.59
N THR A 49 8.02 -3.41 -10.58
CA THR A 49 7.81 -3.77 -11.98
C THR A 49 9.02 -4.50 -12.60
N ALA A 50 10.23 -4.17 -12.17
CA ALA A 50 11.45 -4.83 -12.65
C ALA A 50 11.55 -6.30 -12.21
N LEU A 51 10.86 -6.66 -11.13
CA LEU A 51 10.82 -8.04 -10.63
C LEU A 51 9.79 -8.91 -11.37
N LEU A 52 8.98 -8.35 -12.27
CA LEU A 52 7.91 -9.09 -12.96
C LEU A 52 8.40 -10.33 -13.69
N PRO A 53 9.47 -10.31 -14.51
CA PRO A 53 9.95 -11.51 -15.19
C PRO A 53 10.39 -12.61 -14.21
N LEU A 54 11.05 -12.21 -13.11
CA LEU A 54 11.46 -13.14 -12.06
C LEU A 54 10.26 -13.77 -11.36
N CYS A 55 9.26 -12.98 -11.03
CA CYS A 55 8.04 -13.47 -10.39
C CYS A 55 7.25 -14.41 -11.30
N LEU A 56 7.16 -14.12 -12.59
CA LEU A 56 6.50 -15.00 -13.56
C LEU A 56 7.23 -16.35 -13.72
N PHE A 57 8.53 -16.39 -13.46
CA PHE A 57 9.31 -17.62 -13.47
C PHE A 57 9.13 -18.45 -12.19
N ILE A 58 9.07 -17.78 -11.04
CA ILE A 58 9.01 -18.45 -9.71
C ILE A 58 7.59 -18.92 -9.39
N PHE A 59 6.58 -18.10 -9.71
CA PHE A 59 5.19 -18.41 -9.36
C PHE A 59 4.55 -19.32 -10.41
N PRO A 60 3.77 -20.34 -9.98
CA PRO A 60 3.10 -21.26 -10.90
C PRO A 60 1.97 -20.60 -11.71
N SER A 61 1.53 -19.40 -11.33
CA SER A 61 0.47 -18.67 -12.03
C SER A 61 0.81 -17.19 -12.15
N SER A 62 0.47 -16.60 -13.29
CA SER A 62 0.59 -15.15 -13.52
C SER A 62 -0.26 -14.34 -12.54
N PHE A 63 -1.38 -14.91 -12.07
CA PHE A 63 -2.22 -14.29 -11.05
C PHE A 63 -1.46 -14.13 -9.73
N GLY A 64 -0.83 -15.20 -9.23
CA GLY A 64 -0.04 -15.17 -8.00
C GLY A 64 1.14 -14.22 -8.08
N ALA A 65 1.88 -14.23 -9.21
CA ALA A 65 2.97 -13.29 -9.46
C ALA A 65 2.50 -11.83 -9.40
N SER A 66 1.37 -11.53 -10.03
CA SER A 66 0.80 -10.18 -10.05
C SER A 66 0.35 -9.71 -8.67
N VAL A 67 -0.36 -10.57 -7.91
CA VAL A 67 -0.78 -10.27 -6.53
C VAL A 67 0.43 -10.03 -5.64
N PHE A 68 1.48 -10.84 -5.75
CA PHE A 68 2.72 -10.66 -5.00
C PHE A 68 3.40 -9.32 -5.29
N LEU A 69 3.52 -8.94 -6.56
CA LEU A 69 4.15 -7.68 -6.96
C LEU A 69 3.35 -6.46 -6.51
N ILE A 70 2.02 -6.52 -6.61
CA ILE A 70 1.11 -5.48 -6.10
C ILE A 70 1.25 -5.37 -4.58
N ALA A 71 1.28 -6.51 -3.88
CA ALA A 71 1.47 -6.53 -2.44
C ALA A 71 2.83 -5.94 -2.04
N LEU A 72 3.91 -6.26 -2.75
CA LEU A 72 5.24 -5.73 -2.49
C LEU A 72 5.30 -4.21 -2.72
N SER A 73 4.68 -3.70 -3.78
CA SER A 73 4.63 -2.27 -4.08
C SER A 73 3.84 -1.47 -3.04
N THR A 74 2.84 -2.08 -2.41
CA THR A 74 2.05 -1.48 -1.33
C THR A 74 2.75 -1.63 0.02
N TRP A 75 3.39 -2.78 0.26
CA TRP A 75 4.04 -3.12 1.52
C TRP A 75 5.11 -2.09 1.92
N PHE A 76 5.96 -1.69 0.99
CA PHE A 76 7.08 -0.79 1.27
C PHE A 76 6.63 0.59 1.80
N PRO A 77 5.80 1.39 1.08
CA PRO A 77 5.38 2.69 1.56
C PRO A 77 4.53 2.60 2.84
N VAL A 78 3.68 1.59 2.98
CA VAL A 78 2.89 1.39 4.20
C VAL A 78 3.81 1.07 5.39
N THR A 79 4.81 0.22 5.21
CA THR A 79 5.80 -0.11 6.26
C THR A 79 6.54 1.14 6.73
N VAL A 80 7.12 1.90 5.80
CA VAL A 80 7.92 3.09 6.11
C VAL A 80 7.09 4.16 6.80
N LEU A 81 5.90 4.43 6.31
CA LEU A 81 5.05 5.47 6.87
C LEU A 81 4.38 5.05 8.19
N THR A 82 4.04 3.78 8.36
CA THR A 82 3.60 3.26 9.66
C THR A 82 4.70 3.38 10.71
N TRP A 83 5.91 2.95 10.36
CA TRP A 83 7.08 3.12 11.21
C TRP A 83 7.33 4.58 11.57
N SER A 84 7.34 5.48 10.59
CA SER A 84 7.47 6.93 10.80
C SER A 84 6.37 7.47 11.72
N GLY A 85 5.13 7.01 11.54
CA GLY A 85 4.00 7.40 12.38
C GLY A 85 4.18 6.98 13.84
N VAL A 86 4.64 5.76 14.08
CA VAL A 86 4.91 5.26 15.44
C VAL A 86 6.07 6.00 16.09
N MET A 87 7.14 6.27 15.35
CA MET A 87 8.31 7.00 15.86
C MET A 87 8.04 8.48 16.12
N GLY A 88 7.07 9.06 15.42
CA GLY A 88 6.66 10.45 15.58
C GLY A 88 5.74 10.73 16.78
N ILE A 89 5.33 9.70 17.53
CA ILE A 89 4.47 9.88 18.70
C ILE A 89 5.27 10.50 19.86
N ASP A 90 4.73 11.55 20.47
CA ASP A 90 5.32 12.17 21.63
C ASP A 90 5.41 11.19 22.82
N LYS A 91 6.59 11.07 23.38
CA LYS A 91 6.85 10.22 24.56
C LYS A 91 5.95 10.54 25.73
N ALA A 92 5.55 11.80 25.88
CA ALA A 92 4.66 12.24 26.94
C ALA A 92 3.34 11.45 26.96
N TRP A 93 2.81 11.05 25.80
CA TRP A 93 1.58 10.25 25.73
C TRP A 93 1.77 8.85 26.32
N TYR A 94 2.94 8.25 26.06
CA TYR A 94 3.27 6.95 26.66
C TYR A 94 3.50 7.05 28.16
N ASP A 95 4.15 8.13 28.62
CA ASP A 95 4.46 8.34 30.02
C ASP A 95 3.19 8.59 30.83
N VAL A 96 2.27 9.41 30.34
CA VAL A 96 0.95 9.60 30.97
C VAL A 96 0.18 8.30 31.06
N ALA A 97 0.12 7.51 29.99
CA ALA A 97 -0.58 6.22 30.03
C ALA A 97 0.06 5.24 31.01
N ARG A 98 1.41 5.22 31.11
CA ARG A 98 2.14 4.35 32.04
C ARG A 98 1.90 4.76 33.51
N THR A 99 1.85 6.05 33.82
CA THR A 99 1.54 6.54 35.18
C THR A 99 0.13 6.12 35.62
N LEU A 100 -0.78 5.93 34.65
CA LEU A 100 -2.14 5.41 34.89
C LEU A 100 -2.21 3.87 34.92
N GLY A 101 -1.06 3.18 34.89
CA GLY A 101 -1.01 1.71 34.99
C GLY A 101 -1.25 0.98 33.65
N ALA A 102 -1.10 1.66 32.50
CA ALA A 102 -1.32 1.04 31.20
C ALA A 102 -0.32 -0.08 30.89
N SER A 103 -0.83 -1.23 30.47
CA SER A 103 -0.02 -2.35 29.99
C SER A 103 0.59 -2.07 28.60
N GLN A 104 1.64 -2.83 28.24
CA GLN A 104 2.25 -2.74 26.91
C GLN A 104 1.22 -2.95 25.76
N ARG A 105 0.29 -3.88 25.93
CA ARG A 105 -0.79 -4.11 24.96
C ARG A 105 -1.69 -2.89 24.81
N PHE A 106 -2.02 -2.24 25.91
CA PHE A 106 -2.83 -1.03 25.91
C PHE A 106 -2.10 0.10 25.17
N LEU A 107 -0.80 0.29 25.42
CA LEU A 107 0.02 1.32 24.75
C LEU A 107 0.04 1.11 23.22
N ILE A 108 0.19 -0.14 22.76
CA ILE A 108 0.18 -0.44 21.33
C ILE A 108 -1.22 -0.19 20.73
N LEU A 109 -2.26 -0.80 21.29
CA LEU A 109 -3.58 -0.82 20.69
C LEU A 109 -4.35 0.50 20.85
N ARG A 110 -4.14 1.23 21.94
CA ARG A 110 -4.92 2.43 22.28
C ARG A 110 -4.15 3.73 22.12
N VAL A 111 -2.83 3.68 22.03
CA VAL A 111 -1.98 4.88 21.85
C VAL A 111 -1.26 4.83 20.51
N ALA A 112 -0.42 3.83 20.27
CA ALA A 112 0.45 3.80 19.10
C ALA A 112 -0.34 3.65 17.79
N ILE A 113 -1.24 2.69 17.70
CA ILE A 113 -2.01 2.43 16.47
C ILE A 113 -2.89 3.63 16.09
N PRO A 114 -3.75 4.17 16.98
CA PRO A 114 -4.57 5.33 16.61
C PRO A 114 -3.74 6.57 16.24
N ALA A 115 -2.64 6.82 16.95
CA ALA A 115 -1.78 7.95 16.65
C ALA A 115 -1.01 7.81 15.32
N ALA A 116 -0.63 6.60 14.93
CA ALA A 116 0.05 6.32 13.66
C ALA A 116 -0.90 6.23 12.46
N LEU A 117 -2.21 6.08 12.69
CA LEU A 117 -3.19 5.83 11.64
C LEU A 117 -3.17 6.86 10.48
N PRO A 118 -3.01 8.17 10.71
CA PRO A 118 -2.88 9.15 9.63
C PRO A 118 -1.74 8.83 8.67
N ASN A 119 -0.59 8.45 9.21
CA ASN A 119 0.57 8.09 8.40
C ASN A 119 0.36 6.77 7.65
N VAL A 120 -0.36 5.82 8.22
CA VAL A 120 -0.77 4.58 7.54
C VAL A 120 -1.62 4.90 6.32
N PHE A 121 -2.56 5.83 6.41
CA PHE A 121 -3.37 6.26 5.26
C PHE A 121 -2.55 6.95 4.17
N VAL A 122 -1.54 7.75 4.53
CA VAL A 122 -0.60 8.33 3.56
C VAL A 122 0.19 7.22 2.87
N GLY A 123 0.66 6.21 3.62
CA GLY A 123 1.34 5.04 3.07
C GLY A 123 0.46 4.23 2.12
N LEU A 124 -0.79 4.05 2.47
CA LEU A 124 -1.78 3.37 1.63
C LEU A 124 -2.07 4.15 0.35
N PHE A 125 -2.17 5.47 0.41
CA PHE A 125 -2.32 6.33 -0.76
C PHE A 125 -1.13 6.18 -1.73
N MET A 126 0.10 6.26 -1.21
CA MET A 126 1.32 6.06 -2.01
C MET A 126 1.38 4.63 -2.58
N GLY A 127 1.05 3.63 -1.76
CA GLY A 127 1.01 2.23 -2.15
C GLY A 127 -0.02 1.93 -3.24
N LEU A 128 -1.20 2.53 -3.17
CA LEU A 128 -2.21 2.44 -4.23
C LEU A 128 -1.70 2.98 -5.56
N GLY A 129 -1.08 4.16 -5.57
CA GLY A 129 -0.50 4.74 -6.77
C GLY A 129 0.55 3.83 -7.42
N ALA A 130 1.47 3.29 -6.61
CA ALA A 130 2.46 2.33 -7.07
C ALA A 130 1.82 1.03 -7.58
N SER A 131 0.81 0.53 -6.89
CA SER A 131 0.08 -0.71 -7.23
C SER A 131 -0.63 -0.62 -8.57
N PHE A 132 -1.17 0.54 -8.93
CA PHE A 132 -1.75 0.75 -10.26
C PHE A 132 -0.72 0.59 -11.38
N SER A 133 0.46 1.17 -11.22
CA SER A 133 1.53 1.03 -12.20
C SER A 133 1.96 -0.43 -12.36
N VAL A 134 2.07 -1.15 -11.24
CA VAL A 134 2.41 -2.60 -11.25
C VAL A 134 1.30 -3.41 -11.90
N LEU A 135 0.02 -3.12 -11.59
CA LEU A 135 -1.13 -3.80 -12.18
C LEU A 135 -1.13 -3.69 -13.70
N ILE A 136 -0.92 -2.47 -14.24
CA ILE A 136 -0.88 -2.25 -15.70
C ILE A 136 0.21 -3.11 -16.34
N VAL A 137 1.43 -3.03 -15.80
CA VAL A 137 2.57 -3.77 -16.36
C VAL A 137 2.35 -5.28 -16.26
N ALA A 138 1.82 -5.77 -15.14
CA ALA A 138 1.51 -7.18 -14.95
C ALA A 138 0.44 -7.67 -15.94
N GLU A 139 -0.60 -6.88 -16.20
CA GLU A 139 -1.64 -7.19 -17.17
C GLU A 139 -1.15 -7.12 -18.63
N MET A 140 -0.18 -6.23 -18.92
CA MET A 140 0.42 -6.15 -20.26
C MET A 140 1.29 -7.36 -20.59
N VAL A 141 2.01 -7.90 -19.61
CA VAL A 141 3.05 -8.92 -19.83
C VAL A 141 2.60 -10.32 -19.41
N GLY A 142 1.91 -10.45 -18.30
CA GLY A 142 1.69 -11.73 -17.63
C GLY A 142 0.26 -12.25 -17.65
N VAL A 143 -0.74 -11.39 -17.82
CA VAL A 143 -2.16 -11.77 -17.71
C VAL A 143 -2.86 -11.49 -19.03
N LYS A 144 -3.54 -12.50 -19.60
CA LYS A 144 -4.27 -12.38 -20.89
C LYS A 144 -5.68 -11.76 -20.70
N SER A 145 -5.82 -10.84 -19.75
CA SER A 145 -7.10 -10.16 -19.45
C SER A 145 -6.84 -8.89 -18.65
N GLY A 146 -7.77 -7.94 -18.70
CA GLY A 146 -7.69 -6.69 -17.98
C GLY A 146 -7.47 -5.47 -18.87
N ILE A 147 -7.41 -4.28 -18.26
CA ILE A 147 -7.28 -3.02 -18.98
C ILE A 147 -5.87 -2.87 -19.56
N GLY A 148 -4.84 -3.34 -18.84
CA GLY A 148 -3.45 -3.31 -19.31
C GLY A 148 -3.25 -4.23 -20.53
N PHE A 149 -3.83 -5.41 -20.53
CA PHE A 149 -3.83 -6.29 -21.70
C PHE A 149 -4.53 -5.64 -22.91
N TYR A 150 -5.66 -4.98 -22.69
CA TYR A 150 -6.36 -4.27 -23.76
C TYR A 150 -5.55 -3.09 -24.32
N LEU A 151 -4.83 -2.36 -23.44
CA LEU A 151 -3.91 -1.31 -23.85
C LEU A 151 -2.81 -1.82 -24.77
N GLN A 152 -2.17 -2.95 -24.41
CA GLN A 152 -1.13 -3.56 -25.21
C GLN A 152 -1.67 -4.05 -26.56
N TRP A 153 -2.85 -4.66 -26.55
CA TRP A 153 -3.53 -5.10 -27.77
C TRP A 153 -3.84 -3.91 -28.70
N ALA A 154 -4.43 -2.84 -28.18
CA ALA A 154 -4.75 -1.63 -28.93
C ALA A 154 -3.49 -0.95 -29.50
N GLN A 155 -2.38 -0.97 -28.75
CA GLN A 155 -1.09 -0.47 -29.20
C GLN A 155 -0.54 -1.30 -30.37
N GLY A 156 -0.64 -2.62 -30.29
CA GLY A 156 -0.17 -3.52 -31.35
C GLY A 156 -0.90 -3.34 -32.67
N TRP A 157 -2.16 -2.90 -32.64
CA TRP A 157 -2.98 -2.61 -33.82
C TRP A 157 -2.98 -1.13 -34.22
N ALA A 158 -2.15 -0.30 -33.60
CA ALA A 158 -2.13 1.16 -33.80
C ALA A 158 -3.52 1.83 -33.62
N ALA A 159 -4.39 1.21 -32.81
CA ALA A 159 -5.73 1.70 -32.51
C ALA A 159 -5.69 2.79 -31.42
N TYR A 160 -5.06 3.92 -31.73
CA TYR A 160 -4.82 5.02 -30.78
C TYR A 160 -6.09 5.55 -30.07
N PRO A 161 -7.26 5.71 -30.75
CA PRO A 161 -8.47 6.14 -30.06
C PRO A 161 -8.90 5.18 -28.95
N ASN A 162 -8.77 3.88 -29.19
CA ASN A 162 -9.11 2.85 -28.19
C ASN A 162 -8.12 2.85 -27.02
N MET A 163 -6.85 3.09 -27.29
CA MET A 163 -5.82 3.22 -26.28
C MET A 163 -6.09 4.41 -25.35
N TYR A 164 -6.42 5.60 -25.91
CA TYR A 164 -6.77 6.77 -25.11
C TYR A 164 -8.05 6.56 -24.30
N ALA A 165 -9.07 5.89 -24.87
CA ALA A 165 -10.28 5.55 -24.14
C ALA A 165 -9.99 4.62 -22.94
N ALA A 166 -9.13 3.62 -23.13
CA ALA A 166 -8.72 2.72 -22.04
C ALA A 166 -7.95 3.46 -20.93
N LEU A 167 -7.05 4.39 -21.29
CA LEU A 167 -6.33 5.23 -20.33
C LEU A 167 -7.28 6.13 -19.53
N LEU A 168 -8.30 6.72 -20.17
CA LEU A 168 -9.31 7.51 -19.48
C LEU A 168 -10.11 6.66 -18.48
N VAL A 169 -10.58 5.48 -18.88
CA VAL A 169 -11.29 4.56 -17.98
C VAL A 169 -10.42 4.20 -16.79
N MET A 170 -9.16 3.97 -17.01
CA MET A 170 -8.20 3.63 -15.97
C MET A 170 -7.97 4.79 -15.01
N ALA A 171 -7.79 6.01 -15.52
CA ALA A 171 -7.65 7.20 -14.71
C ALA A 171 -8.89 7.44 -13.83
N LEU A 172 -10.10 7.21 -14.37
CA LEU A 172 -11.35 7.32 -13.62
C LEU A 172 -11.46 6.25 -12.52
N LEU A 173 -11.07 5.00 -12.81
CA LEU A 173 -11.05 3.93 -11.80
C LEU A 173 -10.05 4.23 -10.67
N CYS A 174 -8.84 4.67 -11.03
CA CYS A 174 -7.82 5.08 -10.08
C CYS A 174 -8.31 6.23 -9.18
N SER A 175 -8.86 7.28 -9.80
CA SER A 175 -9.43 8.43 -9.09
C SER A 175 -10.57 8.01 -8.15
N GLY A 176 -11.45 7.14 -8.59
CA GLY A 176 -12.56 6.62 -7.79
C GLY A 176 -12.08 5.84 -6.56
N LEU A 177 -11.08 4.97 -6.71
CA LEU A 177 -10.51 4.21 -5.58
C LEU A 177 -9.78 5.11 -4.59
N ILE A 178 -9.01 6.09 -5.09
CA ILE A 178 -8.35 7.09 -4.24
C ILE A 178 -9.38 7.92 -3.47
N SER A 179 -10.44 8.37 -4.14
CA SER A 179 -11.52 9.12 -3.48
C SER A 179 -12.22 8.30 -2.42
N GLY A 180 -12.46 7.02 -2.68
CA GLY A 180 -13.01 6.07 -1.70
C GLY A 180 -12.09 5.90 -0.48
N LEU A 181 -10.78 5.83 -0.70
CA LEU A 181 -9.78 5.78 0.37
C LEU A 181 -9.81 7.05 1.24
N PHE A 182 -9.91 8.24 0.63
CA PHE A 182 -10.01 9.49 1.37
C PHE A 182 -11.31 9.56 2.19
N MET A 183 -12.44 9.11 1.63
CA MET A 183 -13.71 9.02 2.38
C MET A 183 -13.58 8.08 3.59
N LEU A 184 -12.92 6.94 3.42
CA LEU A 184 -12.67 5.99 4.51
C LEU A 184 -11.78 6.60 5.58
N ARG A 185 -10.68 7.26 5.17
CA ARG A 185 -9.81 8.01 6.08
C ARG A 185 -10.61 9.01 6.90
N ASP A 186 -11.43 9.83 6.24
CA ASP A 186 -12.17 10.90 6.90
C ASP A 186 -13.22 10.39 7.89
N ARG A 187 -13.77 9.21 7.64
CA ARG A 187 -14.66 8.52 8.60
C ARG A 187 -13.90 7.95 9.79
N LEU A 188 -12.78 7.28 9.54
CA LEU A 188 -12.00 6.63 10.59
C LEU A 188 -11.20 7.62 11.43
N LEU A 189 -10.82 8.77 10.88
CA LEU A 189 -10.05 9.82 11.56
C LEU A 189 -10.92 11.02 11.97
N SER A 190 -12.22 10.81 12.17
CA SER A 190 -13.15 11.88 12.57
C SER A 190 -12.74 12.61 13.85
N TRP A 191 -12.02 11.93 14.75
CA TRP A 191 -11.52 12.55 15.99
C TRP A 191 -10.43 13.61 15.76
N GLN A 192 -9.73 13.61 14.62
CA GLN A 192 -8.73 14.63 14.32
C GLN A 192 -9.33 15.95 13.82
N ARG A 193 -10.58 15.96 13.36
CA ARG A 193 -11.27 17.16 12.89
C ARG A 193 -11.65 18.13 14.01
N GLY A 194 -11.60 17.72 15.27
CA GLY A 194 -11.90 18.55 16.43
C GLY A 194 -10.78 19.47 16.91
N GLY A 195 -9.57 19.39 16.34
CA GLY A 195 -8.36 20.05 16.86
C GLY A 195 -7.85 21.27 16.08
N MET A 196 -8.41 21.60 14.92
CA MET A 196 -7.96 22.75 14.13
C MET A 196 -9.12 23.51 13.52
N GLN A 197 -9.83 24.25 14.34
CA GLN A 197 -10.56 25.43 13.93
C GLN A 197 -9.79 26.64 14.48
N TRP A 198 -8.91 27.20 13.65
CA TRP A 198 -8.39 28.54 13.80
C TRP A 198 -8.87 29.38 12.66
#